data_16ef34bd661243f097de94c57726d3fc
#
_entry.id   16ef34bd661243f097de94c57726d3fc
#
_cell.length_a   1.000
_cell.length_b   1.000
_cell.length_c   1.000
_cell.angle_alpha   90.00
_cell.angle_beta   90.00
_cell.angle_gamma   90.00
#
_symmetry.space_group_name_H-M   'P 1'
#
loop_
_entity.id
_entity.type
_entity.pdbx_description
1 polymer ?
#
loop_
_entity_poly.entity_id
_entity_poly.type
_entity_poly.pdbx_seq_one_letter_code
_entity_poly.pdbx_strand_id
1 'polypeptide(L)'
;TAYDATFAALESKCGIEVILVGDSLGMILQGHDSTLPVTMEDILYHLDSVKRTNQGSLIMADMPFMSYASEEQTLKNAANLMRAGANCVKLEGTSWISRSTELLAERGIPVCAHMGLTPQSVNRIGGYIVQGRDPDKAEELIKEAKLLENSGASMLLLECVPMELAKSISESLEIPVIGIGAGPEVDGQIMVIYDLLGITQMEKAPKFVKNYLLEATSIEEAIRNYAYEVKEKKFPDLEHSFK
;
A
#
# COMPACT_ATOMS: atom_id res chain seq x y z
N THR A 1 3.56 5.58 -4.35
CA THR A 1 2.21 6.03 -4.74
C THR A 1 2.29 7.14 -5.77
N ALA A 2 1.33 7.22 -6.67
CA ALA A 2 1.11 8.41 -7.51
C ALA A 2 -0.39 8.71 -7.61
N TYR A 3 -0.70 10.00 -7.78
CA TYR A 3 -2.09 10.46 -7.83
C TYR A 3 -2.39 11.31 -9.07
N ASP A 4 -1.39 11.54 -9.92
CA ASP A 4 -1.51 12.35 -11.12
C ASP A 4 -0.62 11.83 -12.26
N ALA A 5 -0.84 12.39 -13.44
CA ALA A 5 -0.15 12.01 -14.66
C ALA A 5 1.36 12.30 -14.63
N THR A 6 1.78 13.39 -13.97
CA THR A 6 3.17 13.82 -13.95
C THR A 6 4.02 12.87 -13.10
N PHE A 7 3.58 12.57 -11.87
CA PHE A 7 4.29 11.63 -11.01
C PHE A 7 4.24 10.21 -11.55
N ALA A 8 3.10 9.76 -12.13
CA ALA A 8 3.01 8.44 -12.75
C ALA A 8 4.02 8.25 -13.90
N ALA A 9 4.16 9.25 -14.77
CA ALA A 9 5.17 9.21 -15.84
C ALA A 9 6.59 9.17 -15.27
N LEU A 10 6.87 9.96 -14.24
CA LEU A 10 8.19 10.05 -13.64
C LEU A 10 8.57 8.76 -12.89
N GLU A 11 7.67 8.23 -12.07
CA GLU A 11 7.87 6.97 -11.35
C GLU A 11 8.10 5.80 -12.32
N SER A 12 7.27 5.67 -13.36
CA SER A 12 7.44 4.64 -14.40
C SER A 12 8.79 4.77 -15.11
N LYS A 13 9.18 6.00 -15.51
CA LYS A 13 10.49 6.29 -16.11
C LYS A 13 11.66 5.93 -15.19
N CYS A 14 11.48 6.07 -13.88
CA CYS A 14 12.49 5.72 -12.87
C CYS A 14 12.55 4.22 -12.57
N GLY A 15 11.69 3.41 -13.15
CA GLY A 15 11.69 1.94 -12.99
C GLY A 15 10.97 1.46 -11.74
N ILE A 16 9.99 2.23 -11.24
CA ILE A 16 9.07 1.78 -10.18
C ILE A 16 8.14 0.71 -10.77
N GLU A 17 8.13 -0.46 -10.17
CA GLU A 17 7.41 -1.63 -10.69
C GLU A 17 5.91 -1.56 -10.43
N VAL A 18 5.50 -1.00 -9.27
CA VAL A 18 4.10 -0.89 -8.86
C VAL A 18 3.79 0.54 -8.45
N ILE A 19 2.74 1.11 -9.01
CA ILE A 19 2.21 2.42 -8.61
C ILE A 19 0.85 2.20 -7.93
N LEU A 20 0.73 2.66 -6.69
CA LEU A 20 -0.53 2.63 -5.95
C LEU A 20 -1.26 3.97 -6.08
N VAL A 21 -2.48 3.94 -6.57
CA VAL A 21 -3.45 5.04 -6.41
C VAL A 21 -4.20 4.78 -5.10
N GLY A 22 -3.66 5.35 -4.01
CA GLY A 22 -4.08 5.06 -2.65
C GLY A 22 -5.06 6.08 -2.07
N ASP A 23 -5.90 5.67 -1.13
CA ASP A 23 -6.80 6.56 -0.39
C ASP A 23 -6.06 7.54 0.56
N SER A 24 -4.74 7.37 0.72
CA SER A 24 -3.84 8.38 1.27
C SER A 24 -3.95 9.74 0.55
N LEU A 25 -4.48 9.78 -0.70
CA LEU A 25 -4.80 11.02 -1.41
C LEU A 25 -5.72 11.95 -0.60
N GLY A 26 -6.58 11.39 0.25
CA GLY A 26 -7.45 12.16 1.14
C GLY A 26 -6.67 13.05 2.09
N MET A 27 -5.62 12.51 2.68
CA MET A 27 -4.75 13.26 3.59
C MET A 27 -3.78 14.17 2.83
N ILE A 28 -3.17 13.65 1.77
CA ILE A 28 -2.05 14.30 1.06
C ILE A 28 -2.52 15.40 0.10
N LEU A 29 -3.61 15.17 -0.64
CA LEU A 29 -4.08 16.08 -1.69
C LEU A 29 -5.32 16.85 -1.28
N GLN A 30 -6.25 16.20 -0.56
CA GLN A 30 -7.52 16.80 -0.19
C GLN A 30 -7.46 17.51 1.17
N GLY A 31 -6.42 17.25 1.99
CA GLY A 31 -6.21 17.91 3.29
C GLY A 31 -7.12 17.39 4.40
N HIS A 32 -7.63 16.16 4.28
CA HIS A 32 -8.40 15.51 5.34
C HIS A 32 -7.49 14.98 6.46
N ASP A 33 -8.03 14.82 7.66
CA ASP A 33 -7.32 14.26 8.81
C ASP A 33 -7.17 12.73 8.77
N SER A 34 -7.85 12.07 7.83
CA SER A 34 -7.82 10.61 7.63
C SER A 34 -8.18 10.24 6.19
N THR A 35 -8.05 8.93 5.86
CA THR A 35 -8.46 8.39 4.57
C THR A 35 -9.97 8.16 4.44
N LEU A 36 -10.73 8.23 5.55
CA LEU A 36 -12.15 7.86 5.60
C LEU A 36 -13.08 8.68 4.67
N PRO A 37 -12.83 9.98 4.39
CA PRO A 37 -13.67 10.74 3.49
C PRO A 37 -13.53 10.40 2.00
N VAL A 38 -12.46 9.68 1.62
CA VAL A 38 -12.18 9.37 0.19
C VAL A 38 -13.26 8.47 -0.39
N THR A 39 -13.76 8.86 -1.55
CA THR A 39 -14.82 8.14 -2.26
C THR A 39 -14.25 7.28 -3.42
N MET A 40 -15.10 6.40 -3.97
CA MET A 40 -14.77 5.66 -5.21
C MET A 40 -14.54 6.60 -6.40
N GLU A 41 -15.27 7.69 -6.46
CA GLU A 41 -15.16 8.72 -7.50
C GLU A 41 -13.81 9.41 -7.45
N ASP A 42 -13.29 9.70 -6.25
CA ASP A 42 -11.94 10.27 -6.06
C ASP A 42 -10.88 9.30 -6.57
N ILE A 43 -10.93 8.03 -6.17
CA ILE A 43 -9.97 7.02 -6.63
C ILE A 43 -10.05 6.87 -8.16
N LEU A 44 -11.23 6.78 -8.74
CA LEU A 44 -11.41 6.64 -10.19
C LEU A 44 -10.86 7.85 -10.95
N TYR A 45 -11.04 9.08 -10.43
CA TYR A 45 -10.52 10.30 -11.05
C TYR A 45 -8.99 10.30 -11.10
N HIS A 46 -8.35 9.98 -9.98
CA HIS A 46 -6.89 9.91 -9.89
C HIS A 46 -6.31 8.74 -10.68
N LEU A 47 -6.98 7.58 -10.67
CA LEU A 47 -6.60 6.40 -11.43
C LEU A 47 -6.58 6.67 -12.95
N ASP A 48 -7.59 7.36 -13.47
CA ASP A 48 -7.64 7.74 -14.89
C ASP A 48 -6.45 8.65 -15.26
N SER A 49 -6.08 9.57 -14.38
CA SER A 49 -4.92 10.45 -14.57
C SER A 49 -3.59 9.67 -14.59
N VAL A 50 -3.40 8.77 -13.63
CA VAL A 50 -2.19 7.91 -13.51
C VAL A 50 -2.08 7.00 -14.73
N LYS A 51 -3.17 6.35 -15.14
CA LYS A 51 -3.17 5.42 -16.26
C LYS A 51 -2.72 6.05 -17.59
N ARG A 52 -3.11 7.30 -17.85
CA ARG A 52 -2.81 7.97 -19.13
C ARG A 52 -1.32 8.09 -19.42
N THR A 53 -0.48 8.14 -18.41
CA THR A 53 0.96 8.41 -18.54
C THR A 53 1.84 7.31 -17.99
N ASN A 54 1.24 6.27 -17.38
CA ASN A 54 1.98 5.08 -16.93
C ASN A 54 2.67 4.39 -18.12
N GLN A 55 3.97 4.07 -17.97
CA GLN A 55 4.83 3.49 -19.00
C GLN A 55 5.25 2.05 -18.69
N GLY A 56 4.37 1.28 -18.02
CA GLY A 56 4.60 -0.15 -17.82
C GLY A 56 4.65 -0.60 -16.36
N SER A 57 4.52 0.30 -15.38
CA SER A 57 4.32 -0.11 -13.99
C SER A 57 2.96 -0.78 -13.82
N LEU A 58 2.87 -1.78 -12.94
CA LEU A 58 1.58 -2.32 -12.50
C LEU A 58 0.83 -1.23 -11.74
N ILE A 59 -0.43 -0.97 -12.09
CA ILE A 59 -1.27 -0.02 -11.38
C ILE A 59 -2.14 -0.76 -10.38
N MET A 60 -1.93 -0.47 -9.10
CA MET A 60 -2.78 -0.90 -7.98
C MET A 60 -3.70 0.25 -7.59
N ALA A 61 -4.98 -0.05 -7.32
CA ALA A 61 -5.94 0.96 -6.89
C ALA A 61 -6.62 0.54 -5.59
N ASP A 62 -6.73 1.47 -4.65
CA ASP A 62 -7.45 1.24 -3.40
C ASP A 62 -8.95 1.11 -3.61
N MET A 63 -9.53 0.21 -2.86
CA MET A 63 -10.95 0.25 -2.53
C MET A 63 -11.10 1.07 -1.25
N PRO A 64 -11.61 2.32 -1.32
CA PRO A 64 -11.68 3.19 -0.16
C PRO A 64 -12.68 2.70 0.89
N PHE A 65 -12.66 3.34 2.06
CA PHE A 65 -13.50 2.98 3.20
C PHE A 65 -14.96 2.73 2.81
N MET A 66 -15.52 1.60 3.27
CA MET A 66 -16.90 1.16 3.02
C MET A 66 -17.27 0.91 1.54
N SER A 67 -16.31 0.90 0.63
CA SER A 67 -16.57 0.55 -0.78
C SER A 67 -16.64 -0.96 -1.05
N TYR A 68 -16.35 -1.78 -0.04
CA TYR A 68 -16.37 -3.26 -0.08
C TYR A 68 -17.08 -3.88 1.13
N ALA A 69 -18.11 -3.20 1.64
CA ALA A 69 -18.88 -3.63 2.81
C ALA A 69 -19.80 -4.84 2.54
N SER A 70 -20.10 -5.15 1.29
CA SER A 70 -20.84 -6.34 0.88
C SER A 70 -20.20 -6.96 -0.37
N GLU A 71 -20.46 -8.25 -0.60
CA GLU A 71 -19.94 -8.99 -1.78
C GLU A 71 -20.34 -8.30 -3.09
N GLU A 72 -21.60 -7.90 -3.24
CA GLU A 72 -22.10 -7.21 -4.43
C GLU A 72 -21.37 -5.89 -4.66
N GLN A 73 -21.22 -5.09 -3.60
CA GLN A 73 -20.54 -3.80 -3.67
C GLN A 73 -19.05 -3.99 -4.00
N THR A 74 -18.39 -4.97 -3.39
CA THR A 74 -17.00 -5.33 -3.66
C THR A 74 -16.81 -5.65 -5.14
N LEU A 75 -17.59 -6.55 -5.69
CA LEU A 75 -17.49 -6.96 -7.09
C LEU A 75 -17.73 -5.80 -8.04
N LYS A 76 -18.75 -4.98 -7.78
CA LYS A 76 -19.10 -3.81 -8.59
C LYS A 76 -17.98 -2.78 -8.59
N ASN A 77 -17.46 -2.43 -7.42
CA ASN A 77 -16.45 -1.39 -7.27
C ASN A 77 -15.09 -1.85 -7.82
N ALA A 78 -14.68 -3.08 -7.54
CA ALA A 78 -13.46 -3.66 -8.12
C ALA A 78 -13.54 -3.71 -9.66
N ALA A 79 -14.68 -4.12 -10.22
CA ALA A 79 -14.86 -4.10 -11.68
C ALA A 79 -14.76 -2.69 -12.28
N ASN A 80 -15.21 -1.65 -11.56
CA ASN A 80 -15.07 -0.26 -12.00
C ASN A 80 -13.60 0.18 -12.01
N LEU A 81 -12.82 -0.17 -10.97
CA LEU A 81 -11.39 0.10 -10.92
C LEU A 81 -10.62 -0.61 -12.04
N MET A 82 -10.92 -1.89 -12.29
CA MET A 82 -10.31 -2.65 -13.39
C MET A 82 -10.62 -2.05 -14.76
N ARG A 83 -11.87 -1.63 -15.01
CA ARG A 83 -12.26 -0.94 -16.26
C ARG A 83 -11.58 0.41 -16.41
N ALA A 84 -11.35 1.13 -15.31
CA ALA A 84 -10.62 2.39 -15.31
C ALA A 84 -9.11 2.19 -15.52
N GLY A 85 -8.60 0.95 -15.42
CA GLY A 85 -7.25 0.57 -15.81
C GLY A 85 -6.34 0.15 -14.67
N ALA A 86 -6.87 -0.13 -13.50
CA ALA A 86 -6.13 -0.87 -12.48
C ALA A 86 -5.78 -2.28 -12.98
N ASN A 87 -4.64 -2.80 -12.54
CA ASN A 87 -4.21 -4.19 -12.75
C ASN A 87 -4.46 -5.03 -11.49
N CYS A 88 -4.60 -4.38 -10.33
CA CYS A 88 -4.82 -5.01 -9.04
C CYS A 88 -5.65 -4.05 -8.16
N VAL A 89 -6.51 -4.59 -7.30
CA VAL A 89 -7.23 -3.80 -6.30
C VAL A 89 -6.67 -4.06 -4.90
N LYS A 90 -6.62 -3.04 -4.03
CA LYS A 90 -6.17 -3.20 -2.64
C LYS A 90 -7.36 -3.10 -1.69
N LEU A 91 -7.45 -4.03 -0.74
CA LEU A 91 -8.45 -4.09 0.31
C LEU A 91 -7.77 -4.15 1.68
N GLU A 92 -8.24 -3.34 2.63
CA GLU A 92 -7.76 -3.37 4.01
C GLU A 92 -8.59 -4.32 4.86
N GLY A 93 -7.93 -5.22 5.57
CA GLY A 93 -8.58 -6.13 6.50
C GLY A 93 -7.79 -7.40 6.74
N THR A 94 -8.41 -8.27 7.50
CA THR A 94 -7.88 -9.58 7.89
C THR A 94 -8.87 -10.68 7.45
N SER A 95 -9.17 -11.65 8.28
CA SER A 95 -10.08 -12.76 7.93
C SER A 95 -11.44 -12.33 7.36
N TRP A 96 -11.95 -11.18 7.74
CA TRP A 96 -13.27 -10.71 7.27
C TRP A 96 -13.31 -10.32 5.78
N ILE A 97 -12.13 -10.02 5.15
CA ILE A 97 -12.07 -9.78 3.70
C ILE A 97 -11.79 -11.05 2.90
N SER A 98 -11.58 -12.21 3.54
CA SER A 98 -11.21 -13.45 2.86
C SER A 98 -12.23 -13.85 1.80
N ARG A 99 -13.52 -13.76 2.10
CA ARG A 99 -14.57 -14.08 1.14
C ARG A 99 -14.60 -13.09 -0.04
N SER A 100 -14.41 -11.81 0.22
CA SER A 100 -14.29 -10.79 -0.85
C SER A 100 -13.09 -11.07 -1.74
N THR A 101 -11.94 -11.42 -1.16
CA THR A 101 -10.72 -11.79 -1.88
C THR A 101 -10.96 -13.01 -2.78
N GLU A 102 -11.56 -14.07 -2.25
CA GLU A 102 -11.91 -15.29 -3.01
C GLU A 102 -12.81 -14.97 -4.20
N LEU A 103 -13.88 -14.22 -3.98
CA LEU A 103 -14.82 -13.83 -5.03
C LEU A 103 -14.18 -13.01 -6.15
N LEU A 104 -13.26 -12.13 -5.82
CA LEU A 104 -12.51 -11.33 -6.80
C LEU A 104 -11.53 -12.22 -7.58
N ALA A 105 -10.75 -13.05 -6.89
CA ALA A 105 -9.78 -13.96 -7.49
C ALA A 105 -10.43 -14.96 -8.46
N GLU A 106 -11.55 -15.58 -8.07
CA GLU A 106 -12.36 -16.48 -8.94
C GLU A 106 -12.80 -15.80 -10.23
N ARG A 107 -12.93 -14.47 -10.25
CA ARG A 107 -13.37 -13.68 -11.41
C ARG A 107 -12.21 -13.00 -12.14
N GLY A 108 -10.98 -13.41 -11.81
CA GLY A 108 -9.78 -12.93 -12.48
C GLY A 108 -9.37 -11.50 -12.10
N ILE A 109 -9.79 -10.99 -10.93
CA ILE A 109 -9.37 -9.71 -10.41
C ILE A 109 -8.26 -9.93 -9.36
N PRO A 110 -7.00 -9.55 -9.63
CA PRO A 110 -5.92 -9.64 -8.66
C PRO A 110 -6.17 -8.75 -7.44
N VAL A 111 -5.87 -9.29 -6.26
CA VAL A 111 -6.09 -8.60 -4.97
C VAL A 111 -4.78 -8.46 -4.22
N CYS A 112 -4.48 -7.25 -3.76
CA CYS A 112 -3.53 -6.97 -2.71
C CYS A 112 -4.29 -6.85 -1.38
N ALA A 113 -4.07 -7.78 -0.46
CA ALA A 113 -4.62 -7.68 0.89
C ALA A 113 -3.71 -6.79 1.75
N HIS A 114 -4.28 -5.83 2.49
CA HIS A 114 -3.52 -4.91 3.33
C HIS A 114 -3.80 -5.18 4.80
N MET A 115 -2.75 -5.53 5.54
CA MET A 115 -2.75 -5.91 6.94
C MET A 115 -1.78 -5.08 7.80
N GLY A 116 -1.83 -5.30 9.10
CA GLY A 116 -1.08 -4.51 10.07
C GLY A 116 -1.88 -3.28 10.50
N LEU A 117 -1.29 -2.11 10.43
CA LEU A 117 -2.03 -0.86 10.53
C LEU A 117 -2.86 -0.68 9.27
N THR A 118 -4.14 -0.54 9.44
CA THR A 118 -5.10 -0.26 8.36
C THR A 118 -5.69 1.14 8.59
N PRO A 119 -5.29 2.17 7.79
CA PRO A 119 -5.76 3.54 7.95
C PRO A 119 -7.29 3.68 7.96
N GLN A 120 -8.00 2.87 7.19
CA GLN A 120 -9.47 2.86 7.17
C GLN A 120 -10.09 2.39 8.50
N SER A 121 -9.31 1.72 9.35
CA SER A 121 -9.73 1.27 10.69
C SER A 121 -9.18 2.15 11.83
N VAL A 122 -8.64 3.34 11.54
CA VAL A 122 -7.94 4.22 12.48
C VAL A 122 -8.74 4.49 13.76
N ASN A 123 -10.06 4.69 13.65
CA ASN A 123 -10.94 4.92 14.79
C ASN A 123 -11.10 3.66 15.68
N ARG A 124 -11.10 2.47 15.10
CA ARG A 124 -11.15 1.20 15.83
C ARG A 124 -9.82 0.87 16.50
N ILE A 125 -8.73 1.13 15.80
CA ILE A 125 -7.35 0.88 16.28
C ILE A 125 -6.98 1.90 17.37
N GLY A 126 -7.53 3.11 17.31
CA GLY A 126 -7.25 4.19 18.26
C GLY A 126 -6.04 5.06 17.86
N GLY A 127 -5.69 5.08 16.57
CA GLY A 127 -4.62 5.91 16.00
C GLY A 127 -3.67 5.12 15.09
N TYR A 128 -2.64 5.80 14.62
CA TYR A 128 -1.60 5.22 13.76
C TYR A 128 -0.53 4.52 14.62
N ILE A 129 -0.82 3.31 15.11
CA ILE A 129 0.04 2.56 16.03
C ILE A 129 0.51 1.23 15.42
N VAL A 130 1.72 0.81 15.81
CA VAL A 130 2.34 -0.44 15.36
C VAL A 130 1.50 -1.63 15.83
N GLN A 131 1.20 -2.54 14.90
CA GLN A 131 0.40 -3.74 15.11
C GLN A 131 1.29 -4.98 15.30
N GLY A 132 0.82 -5.97 16.07
CA GLY A 132 1.51 -7.25 16.22
C GLY A 132 2.73 -7.24 17.17
N ARG A 133 2.83 -6.28 18.10
CA ARG A 133 3.86 -6.31 19.16
C ARG A 133 3.58 -7.35 20.23
N ASP A 134 2.33 -7.65 20.48
CA ASP A 134 1.91 -8.70 21.39
C ASP A 134 2.08 -10.06 20.67
N PRO A 135 2.66 -11.10 21.35
CA PRO A 135 2.92 -12.38 20.72
C PRO A 135 1.66 -13.08 20.19
N ASP A 136 0.54 -12.99 20.89
CA ASP A 136 -0.71 -13.61 20.46
C ASP A 136 -1.25 -12.90 19.20
N LYS A 137 -1.12 -11.58 19.16
CA LYS A 137 -1.47 -10.78 17.98
C LYS A 137 -0.54 -11.03 16.80
N ALA A 138 0.74 -11.26 17.05
CA ALA A 138 1.70 -11.63 16.00
C ALA A 138 1.33 -12.99 15.37
N GLU A 139 1.02 -13.99 16.20
CA GLU A 139 0.57 -15.30 15.71
C GLU A 139 -0.76 -15.23 14.95
N GLU A 140 -1.70 -14.39 15.40
CA GLU A 140 -2.96 -14.12 14.70
C GLU A 140 -2.69 -13.53 13.31
N LEU A 141 -1.81 -12.51 13.20
CA LEU A 141 -1.48 -11.89 11.91
C LEU A 141 -0.84 -12.88 10.92
N ILE A 142 0.04 -13.78 11.38
CA ILE A 142 0.61 -14.83 10.52
C ILE A 142 -0.48 -15.77 9.99
N LYS A 143 -1.43 -16.19 10.84
CA LYS A 143 -2.54 -17.06 10.44
C LYS A 143 -3.47 -16.38 9.44
N GLU A 144 -3.77 -15.11 9.68
CA GLU A 144 -4.63 -14.31 8.80
C GLU A 144 -3.98 -14.03 7.44
N ALA A 145 -2.65 -13.78 7.40
CA ALA A 145 -1.91 -13.63 6.15
C ALA A 145 -2.01 -14.90 5.27
N LYS A 146 -1.81 -16.08 5.87
CA LYS A 146 -1.99 -17.36 5.18
C LYS A 146 -3.43 -17.61 4.72
N LEU A 147 -4.40 -17.20 5.52
CA LEU A 147 -5.82 -17.29 5.13
C LEU A 147 -6.11 -16.45 3.89
N LEU A 148 -5.58 -15.22 3.82
CA LEU A 148 -5.79 -14.34 2.69
C LEU A 148 -5.08 -14.84 1.42
N GLU A 149 -3.87 -15.38 1.54
CA GLU A 149 -3.19 -16.08 0.44
C GLU A 149 -4.03 -17.25 -0.07
N ASN A 150 -4.51 -18.14 0.82
CA ASN A 150 -5.37 -19.26 0.47
C ASN A 150 -6.71 -18.83 -0.14
N SER A 151 -7.18 -17.63 0.16
CA SER A 151 -8.36 -17.02 -0.46
C SER A 151 -8.07 -16.42 -1.84
N GLY A 152 -6.84 -16.53 -2.33
CA GLY A 152 -6.45 -16.08 -3.68
C GLY A 152 -5.90 -14.66 -3.74
N ALA A 153 -5.46 -14.06 -2.63
CA ALA A 153 -4.69 -12.83 -2.69
C ALA A 153 -3.45 -13.04 -3.56
N SER A 154 -3.16 -12.08 -4.41
CA SER A 154 -2.01 -12.10 -5.32
C SER A 154 -0.79 -11.38 -4.74
N MET A 155 -0.99 -10.61 -3.68
CA MET A 155 0.01 -9.80 -3.00
C MET A 155 -0.47 -9.46 -1.59
N LEU A 156 0.45 -9.29 -0.66
CA LEU A 156 0.17 -8.79 0.68
C LEU A 156 0.90 -7.45 0.89
N LEU A 157 0.22 -6.47 1.48
CA LEU A 157 0.84 -5.25 1.99
C LEU A 157 0.82 -5.28 3.51
N LEU A 158 1.97 -5.04 4.14
CA LEU A 158 2.13 -4.95 5.59
C LEU A 158 2.51 -3.53 5.99
N GLU A 159 1.68 -2.89 6.82
CA GLU A 159 1.94 -1.55 7.33
C GLU A 159 2.18 -1.55 8.84
N CYS A 160 3.24 -0.86 9.25
CA CYS A 160 3.56 -0.60 10.67
C CYS A 160 3.48 -1.86 11.55
N VAL A 161 4.28 -2.86 11.22
CA VAL A 161 4.47 -4.07 12.02
C VAL A 161 5.96 -4.22 12.43
N PRO A 162 6.28 -4.92 13.52
CA PRO A 162 7.67 -5.23 13.86
C PRO A 162 8.39 -5.96 12.73
N MET A 163 9.63 -5.61 12.43
CA MET A 163 10.41 -6.15 11.32
C MET A 163 10.56 -7.68 11.37
N GLU A 164 10.71 -8.25 12.57
CA GLU A 164 10.81 -9.71 12.74
C GLU A 164 9.49 -10.43 12.45
N LEU A 165 8.36 -9.80 12.77
CA LEU A 165 7.05 -10.31 12.41
C LEU A 165 6.83 -10.25 10.90
N ALA A 166 7.18 -9.12 10.26
CA ALA A 166 7.08 -8.98 8.82
C ALA A 166 7.92 -10.01 8.07
N LYS A 167 9.15 -10.27 8.54
CA LYS A 167 10.01 -11.34 8.05
C LYS A 167 9.32 -12.71 8.15
N SER A 168 8.80 -13.05 9.33
CA SER A 168 8.11 -14.33 9.56
C SER A 168 6.88 -14.50 8.66
N ILE A 169 6.13 -13.42 8.42
CA ILE A 169 5.00 -13.44 7.51
C ILE A 169 5.50 -13.66 6.07
N SER A 170 6.49 -12.88 5.60
CA SER A 170 7.02 -12.98 4.24
C SER A 170 7.58 -14.39 3.96
N GLU A 171 8.36 -14.95 4.88
CA GLU A 171 8.91 -16.31 4.74
C GLU A 171 7.83 -17.42 4.75
N SER A 172 6.63 -17.12 5.24
CA SER A 172 5.53 -18.08 5.34
C SER A 172 4.58 -18.10 4.15
N LEU A 173 4.72 -17.16 3.20
CA LEU A 173 3.85 -16.96 2.05
C LEU A 173 4.61 -17.23 0.76
N GLU A 174 3.88 -17.63 -0.29
CA GLU A 174 4.37 -17.77 -1.67
C GLU A 174 4.14 -16.49 -2.50
N ILE A 175 3.18 -15.64 -2.08
CA ILE A 175 2.87 -14.38 -2.75
C ILE A 175 3.80 -13.24 -2.28
N PRO A 176 4.09 -12.25 -3.15
CA PRO A 176 4.91 -11.10 -2.76
C PRO A 176 4.35 -10.33 -1.58
N VAL A 177 5.22 -9.95 -0.64
CA VAL A 177 4.92 -9.11 0.51
C VAL A 177 5.56 -7.74 0.34
N ILE A 178 4.76 -6.68 0.36
CA ILE A 178 5.20 -5.29 0.25
C ILE A 178 5.10 -4.63 1.62
N GLY A 179 6.15 -3.95 2.06
CA GLY A 179 6.20 -3.31 3.37
C GLY A 179 6.11 -1.79 3.32
N ILE A 180 5.50 -1.21 4.34
CA ILE A 180 5.64 0.19 4.73
C ILE A 180 5.73 0.26 6.25
N GLY A 181 6.91 0.65 6.77
CA GLY A 181 7.16 0.51 8.22
C GLY A 181 7.13 -0.95 8.70
N ALA A 182 7.59 -1.89 7.88
CA ALA A 182 7.61 -3.32 8.16
C ALA A 182 9.02 -3.94 8.11
N GLY A 183 10.07 -3.11 8.00
CA GLY A 183 11.45 -3.57 7.91
C GLY A 183 11.86 -4.05 6.51
N PRO A 184 13.15 -4.41 6.31
CA PRO A 184 13.70 -4.72 4.99
C PRO A 184 13.48 -6.16 4.52
N GLU A 185 13.07 -7.08 5.40
CA GLU A 185 12.99 -8.51 5.12
C GLU A 185 11.62 -8.92 4.51
N VAL A 186 11.17 -8.12 3.55
CA VAL A 186 9.99 -8.34 2.69
C VAL A 186 10.42 -8.21 1.22
N ASP A 187 9.54 -8.50 0.26
CA ASP A 187 9.88 -8.57 -1.17
C ASP A 187 9.97 -7.19 -1.84
N GLY A 188 9.31 -6.18 -1.27
CA GLY A 188 9.34 -4.81 -1.76
C GLY A 188 8.88 -3.81 -0.72
N GLN A 189 8.98 -2.52 -1.07
CA GLN A 189 8.58 -1.40 -0.20
C GLN A 189 7.62 -0.49 -0.94
N ILE A 190 6.71 0.14 -0.21
CA ILE A 190 5.90 1.23 -0.73
C ILE A 190 6.06 2.48 0.14
N MET A 191 5.98 3.64 -0.48
CA MET A 191 6.02 4.94 0.20
C MET A 191 5.11 5.94 -0.52
N VAL A 192 4.52 6.85 0.23
CA VAL A 192 3.83 8.01 -0.33
C VAL A 192 4.85 8.91 -1.01
N ILE A 193 4.64 9.25 -2.30
CA ILE A 193 5.63 10.03 -3.06
C ILE A 193 5.91 11.39 -2.43
N TYR A 194 4.93 12.04 -1.83
CA TYR A 194 5.09 13.32 -1.13
C TYR A 194 5.96 13.17 0.12
N ASP A 195 5.88 12.05 0.83
CA ASP A 195 6.74 11.74 1.98
C ASP A 195 8.16 11.44 1.52
N LEU A 196 8.32 10.65 0.43
CA LEU A 196 9.61 10.35 -0.20
C LEU A 196 10.37 11.62 -0.57
N LEU A 197 9.64 12.66 -1.02
CA LEU A 197 10.21 13.95 -1.42
C LEU A 197 10.26 14.96 -0.25
N GLY A 198 9.73 14.62 0.92
CA GLY A 198 9.72 15.49 2.10
C GLY A 198 8.88 16.75 1.92
N ILE A 199 7.86 16.72 1.07
CA ILE A 199 6.98 17.86 0.80
C ILE A 199 5.62 17.76 1.50
N THR A 200 5.31 16.62 2.13
CA THR A 200 4.13 16.49 3.00
C THR A 200 4.26 17.43 4.20
N GLN A 201 3.24 18.27 4.40
CA GLN A 201 3.21 19.20 5.53
C GLN A 201 2.67 18.48 6.76
N MET A 202 3.55 18.07 7.66
CA MET A 202 3.21 17.41 8.92
C MET A 202 4.16 17.87 10.03
N GLU A 203 3.68 17.92 11.28
CA GLU A 203 4.52 18.32 12.42
C GLU A 203 5.69 17.36 12.65
N LYS A 204 5.47 16.07 12.41
CA LYS A 204 6.49 15.03 12.55
C LYS A 204 6.24 13.92 11.52
N ALA A 205 7.25 13.66 10.69
CA ALA A 205 7.22 12.54 9.76
C ALA A 205 7.12 11.20 10.50
N PRO A 206 6.36 10.23 9.99
CA PRO A 206 6.37 8.85 10.48
C PRO A 206 7.79 8.28 10.48
N LYS A 207 8.09 7.40 11.43
CA LYS A 207 9.43 6.81 11.60
C LYS A 207 9.96 6.15 10.33
N PHE A 208 9.09 5.54 9.54
CA PHE A 208 9.44 4.80 8.32
C PHE A 208 9.67 5.69 7.09
N VAL A 209 9.49 7.01 7.21
CA VAL A 209 9.69 7.95 6.11
C VAL A 209 11.15 8.40 6.04
N LYS A 210 11.76 8.26 4.86
CA LYS A 210 13.06 8.86 4.50
C LYS A 210 12.84 9.88 3.39
N ASN A 211 13.35 11.11 3.61
CA ASN A 211 13.31 12.15 2.60
C ASN A 211 14.51 12.01 1.65
N TYR A 212 14.26 11.46 0.47
CA TYR A 212 15.29 11.22 -0.55
C TYR A 212 15.69 12.48 -1.32
N LEU A 213 14.88 13.53 -1.26
CA LEU A 213 15.21 14.79 -1.97
C LEU A 213 16.35 15.56 -1.28
N LEU A 214 16.61 15.33 0.00
CA LEU A 214 17.69 15.99 0.73
C LEU A 214 19.09 15.69 0.16
N GLU A 215 19.28 14.49 -0.38
CA GLU A 215 20.56 14.01 -0.91
C GLU A 215 20.58 13.93 -2.46
N ALA A 216 19.49 14.34 -3.12
CA ALA A 216 19.33 14.28 -4.55
C ALA A 216 19.37 15.68 -5.20
N THR A 217 19.80 15.74 -6.44
CA THR A 217 19.86 16.99 -7.23
C THR A 217 18.56 17.22 -8.03
N SER A 218 17.69 16.22 -8.09
CA SER A 218 16.40 16.28 -8.78
C SER A 218 15.38 15.27 -8.18
N ILE A 219 14.10 15.49 -8.46
CA ILE A 219 13.04 14.55 -8.08
C ILE A 219 13.26 13.18 -8.75
N GLU A 220 13.69 13.14 -10.01
CA GLU A 220 14.02 11.91 -10.73
C GLU A 220 15.12 11.11 -10.01
N GLU A 221 16.19 11.79 -9.57
CA GLU A 221 17.27 11.16 -8.82
C GLU A 221 16.80 10.64 -7.47
N ALA A 222 15.98 11.40 -6.75
CA ALA A 222 15.38 10.94 -5.47
C ALA A 222 14.59 9.64 -5.63
N ILE A 223 13.74 9.53 -6.65
CA ILE A 223 12.96 8.32 -6.93
C ILE A 223 13.89 7.15 -7.32
N ARG A 224 14.92 7.38 -8.13
CA ARG A 224 15.90 6.35 -8.51
C ARG A 224 16.70 5.85 -7.32
N ASN A 225 17.11 6.75 -6.43
CA ASN A 225 17.83 6.40 -5.20
C ASN A 225 16.96 5.52 -4.29
N TYR A 226 15.68 5.88 -4.12
CA TYR A 226 14.72 5.03 -3.40
C TYR A 226 14.61 3.64 -4.02
N ALA A 227 14.35 3.54 -5.32
CA ALA A 227 14.23 2.26 -6.02
C ALA A 227 15.50 1.41 -5.89
N TYR A 228 16.68 2.04 -5.99
CA TYR A 228 17.96 1.38 -5.80
C TYR A 228 18.14 0.86 -4.38
N GLU A 229 17.91 1.70 -3.36
CA GLU A 229 18.08 1.30 -1.96
C GLU A 229 17.12 0.18 -1.53
N VAL A 230 15.88 0.19 -2.03
CA VAL A 230 14.93 -0.91 -1.80
C VAL A 230 15.45 -2.22 -2.40
N LYS A 231 15.90 -2.22 -3.66
CA LYS A 231 16.43 -3.41 -4.35
C LYS A 231 17.68 -3.98 -3.69
N GLU A 232 18.53 -3.08 -3.17
CA GLU A 232 19.76 -3.46 -2.45
C GLU A 232 19.51 -3.77 -0.96
N LYS A 233 18.27 -3.77 -0.50
CA LYS A 233 17.88 -3.93 0.91
C LYS A 233 18.59 -2.96 1.86
N LYS A 234 18.90 -1.74 1.38
CA LYS A 234 19.48 -0.64 2.17
C LYS A 234 18.41 0.20 2.85
N PHE A 235 17.20 0.21 2.28
CA PHE A 235 16.03 0.86 2.85
C PHE A 235 14.87 -0.15 2.95
N PRO A 236 14.11 -0.13 4.08
CA PRO A 236 14.36 0.65 5.29
C PRO A 236 15.52 0.08 6.11
N ASP A 237 16.28 0.94 6.75
CA ASP A 237 17.27 0.56 7.76
C ASP A 237 16.64 0.44 9.16
N LEU A 238 17.46 0.27 10.21
CA LEU A 238 16.98 0.13 11.59
C LEU A 238 16.34 1.40 12.15
N GLU A 239 16.74 2.57 11.64
CA GLU A 239 16.17 3.86 12.05
C GLU A 239 14.74 4.00 11.51
N HIS A 240 14.48 3.46 10.32
CA HIS A 240 13.18 3.49 9.64
C HIS A 240 12.32 2.24 9.90
N SER A 241 12.76 1.30 10.75
CA SER A 241 12.06 0.05 11.07
C SER A 241 11.53 0.02 12.50
N PHE A 242 10.42 -0.69 12.72
CA PHE A 242 9.87 -0.94 14.06
C PHE A 242 10.40 -2.26 14.62
N LYS A 243 10.60 -2.26 15.97
CA LYS A 243 10.94 -3.43 16.76
C LYS A 243 9.74 -3.91 17.53
#